data_29e692ff8d9600faba5df31f974259bf
#
_entry.id   29e692ff8d9600faba5df31f974259bf
#
_cell.length_a   1.000
_cell.length_b   1.000
_cell.length_c   1.000
_cell.angle_alpha   90.00
_cell.angle_beta   90.00
_cell.angle_gamma   90.00
#
_symmetry.space_group_name_H-M   'P 1'
#
loop_
_entity.id
_entity.type
_entity.pdbx_description
1 polymer ?
#
loop_
_entity_poly.entity_id
_entity_poly.type
_entity_poly.pdbx_seq_one_letter_code
_entity_poly.pdbx_strand_id
1 'polypeptide(L)'
;MRTVQGSQRRTVIHGPVRWYSILLRLRYKARSKQGPVQGIGQTRMISSREIIFAAGEGLKPGMNAEIMVEWPRLLEDRIRLQLVLEVTITDNRDGVVHARVGLYDFRIAGLADEKKELK
;
A
#
# COMPACT_ATOMS: atom_id res chain seq x y z
N MET A 1 7.68 20.10 -8.49
CA MET A 1 7.43 19.79 -8.20
C MET A 1 7.37 19.91 -7.66
N ARG A 2 7.22 19.88 -7.58
CA ARG A 2 6.90 19.80 -7.05
C ARG A 2 7.28 19.46 -6.31
N THR A 3 7.48 19.29 -6.08
CA THR A 3 7.60 18.83 -5.45
C THR A 3 7.56 18.66 -4.85
N VAL A 4 7.66 18.57 -4.59
CA VAL A 4 7.40 18.29 -4.11
C VAL A 4 7.05 18.42 -3.54
N GLN A 5 6.80 18.69 -3.72
CA GLN A 5 6.30 18.88 -3.24
C GLN A 5 6.01 18.40 -2.57
N GLY A 6 6.73 19.22 -2.46
CA GLY A 6 6.37 18.59 -1.30
C GLY A 6 5.77 17.26 -1.56
N SER A 7 5.04 16.79 -0.69
CA SER A 7 4.43 15.51 -0.91
C SER A 7 3.67 15.52 -2.22
N GLN A 8 3.89 14.50 -2.98
CA GLN A 8 3.30 14.39 -4.30
C GLN A 8 2.20 13.35 -4.27
N ARG A 9 1.12 13.70 -3.66
CA ARG A 9 -0.01 12.79 -3.64
C ARG A 9 -0.71 12.79 -4.97
N ARG A 10 -0.95 11.61 -5.48
CA ARG A 10 -1.58 11.44 -6.77
C ARG A 10 -2.89 10.71 -6.60
N THR A 11 -3.96 11.30 -7.02
CA THR A 11 -5.26 10.67 -6.90
C THR A 11 -5.86 10.28 -8.24
N VAL A 12 -5.37 10.86 -9.32
CA VAL A 12 -5.97 10.64 -10.63
C VAL A 12 -4.86 10.38 -11.62
N ILE A 13 -5.03 9.32 -12.38
CA ILE A 13 -4.15 8.98 -13.48
C ILE A 13 -4.97 8.98 -14.75
N HIS A 14 -4.54 9.78 -15.70
CA HIS A 14 -5.18 9.82 -17.01
C HIS A 14 -4.41 8.92 -17.96
N GLY A 15 -5.12 8.29 -18.86
CA GLY A 15 -4.51 7.40 -19.83
C GLY A 15 -4.57 5.95 -19.40
N PRO A 16 -3.86 5.07 -20.10
CA PRO A 16 -3.96 3.64 -19.84
C PRO A 16 -3.46 3.27 -18.46
N VAL A 17 -4.13 2.31 -17.87
CA VAL A 17 -3.72 1.76 -16.57
C VAL A 17 -2.74 0.64 -16.82
N ARG A 18 -1.63 0.67 -16.12
CA ARG A 18 -0.65 -0.40 -16.21
C ARG A 18 -0.68 -1.24 -14.95
N TRP A 19 -0.66 -2.53 -15.14
CA TRP A 19 -0.63 -3.48 -14.05
C TRP A 19 0.76 -4.05 -13.89
N TYR A 20 1.19 -4.16 -12.66
CA TYR A 20 2.47 -4.79 -12.34
C TYR A 20 2.19 -5.98 -11.45
N SER A 21 2.66 -7.15 -11.92
CA SER A 21 2.56 -8.38 -11.14
C SER A 21 3.77 -8.42 -10.24
N ILE A 22 3.58 -8.14 -8.96
CA ILE A 22 4.69 -8.00 -8.05
C ILE A 22 4.29 -8.49 -6.66
N LEU A 23 5.18 -9.22 -6.02
CA LEU A 23 4.95 -9.78 -4.69
C LEU A 23 5.74 -8.98 -3.68
N LEU A 24 5.05 -8.15 -2.92
CA LEU A 24 5.66 -7.32 -1.88
C LEU A 24 4.86 -7.50 -0.60
N ARG A 25 5.57 -7.48 0.51
CA ARG A 25 4.94 -7.54 1.81
C ARG A 25 4.21 -6.22 2.08
N LEU A 26 3.07 -6.33 2.73
CA LEU A 26 2.32 -5.16 3.13
C LEU A 26 1.71 -5.34 4.51
N ARG A 27 1.35 -4.23 5.11
CA ARG A 27 0.52 -4.19 6.29
C ARG A 27 -0.69 -3.35 5.97
N TYR A 28 -1.81 -3.65 6.63
CA TYR A 28 -3.01 -2.87 6.40
C TYR A 28 -3.68 -2.53 7.72
N LYS A 29 -4.40 -1.43 7.72
CA LYS A 29 -5.23 -0.98 8.81
C LYS A 29 -6.55 -0.49 8.25
N ALA A 30 -7.64 -0.88 8.90
CA ALA A 30 -8.97 -0.46 8.51
C ALA A 30 -9.82 -0.35 9.75
N ARG A 31 -10.97 0.29 9.62
CA ARG A 31 -11.94 0.36 10.71
C ARG A 31 -13.21 -0.34 10.28
N SER A 32 -13.75 -1.11 11.19
CA SER A 32 -15.05 -1.74 11.00
C SER A 32 -15.94 -1.36 12.17
N LYS A 33 -17.20 -1.76 12.09
CA LYS A 33 -18.13 -1.52 13.17
C LYS A 33 -17.73 -2.25 14.45
N GLN A 34 -17.00 -3.34 14.31
CA GLN A 34 -16.54 -4.09 15.46
C GLN A 34 -15.17 -3.63 15.96
N GLY A 35 -14.64 -2.54 15.39
CA GLY A 35 -13.37 -2.00 15.83
C GLY A 35 -12.32 -2.06 14.73
N PRO A 36 -11.07 -1.76 15.08
CA PRO A 36 -10.00 -1.73 14.09
C PRO A 36 -9.68 -3.13 13.58
N VAL A 37 -9.32 -3.19 12.31
CA VAL A 37 -8.87 -4.41 11.65
C VAL A 37 -7.48 -4.13 11.11
N GLN A 38 -6.52 -4.98 11.42
CA GLN A 38 -5.17 -4.79 10.89
C GLN A 38 -4.51 -6.14 10.72
N GLY A 39 -3.53 -6.17 9.86
CA GLY A 39 -2.80 -7.40 9.60
C GLY A 39 -1.73 -7.19 8.56
N ILE A 40 -1.20 -8.30 8.10
CA ILE A 40 -0.17 -8.32 7.07
C ILE A 40 -0.69 -9.09 5.88
N GLY A 41 -0.09 -8.83 4.72
CA GLY A 41 -0.46 -9.50 3.51
C GLY A 41 0.64 -9.38 2.49
N GLN A 42 0.30 -9.70 1.26
CA GLN A 42 1.27 -9.69 0.17
C GLN A 42 0.56 -9.23 -1.09
N THR A 43 1.18 -8.30 -1.80
CA THR A 43 0.61 -7.81 -3.05
C THR A 43 0.65 -8.92 -4.09
N ARG A 44 -0.26 -8.83 -5.04
CA ARG A 44 -0.26 -9.69 -6.22
C ARG A 44 -0.15 -8.86 -7.49
N MET A 45 -0.95 -7.80 -7.57
CA MET A 45 -0.89 -6.90 -8.71
C MET A 45 -1.15 -5.49 -8.21
N ILE A 46 -0.44 -4.54 -8.78
CA ILE A 46 -0.59 -3.14 -8.43
C ILE A 46 -0.72 -2.33 -9.70
N SER A 47 -1.65 -1.39 -9.69
CA SER A 47 -1.74 -0.36 -10.70
C SER A 47 -1.98 0.97 -9.98
N SER A 48 -2.02 2.04 -10.75
CA SER A 48 -2.28 3.34 -10.15
C SER A 48 -3.72 3.50 -9.66
N ARG A 49 -4.61 2.59 -10.06
CA ARG A 49 -6.02 2.68 -9.69
C ARG A 49 -6.48 1.59 -8.77
N GLU A 50 -5.83 0.45 -8.79
CA GLU A 50 -6.27 -0.70 -8.03
C GLU A 50 -5.09 -1.48 -7.49
N ILE A 51 -5.33 -2.18 -6.40
CA ILE A 51 -4.36 -3.12 -5.87
C ILE A 51 -5.09 -4.43 -5.56
N ILE A 52 -4.43 -5.54 -5.88
CA ILE A 52 -4.91 -6.87 -5.55
C ILE A 52 -3.88 -7.48 -4.62
N PHE A 53 -4.32 -7.96 -3.48
CA PHE A 53 -3.39 -8.50 -2.50
C PHE A 53 -4.03 -9.63 -1.71
N ALA A 54 -3.18 -10.50 -1.19
CA ALA A 54 -3.62 -11.58 -0.33
C ALA A 54 -3.55 -11.10 1.11
N ALA A 55 -4.64 -11.30 1.84
CA ALA A 55 -4.74 -10.89 3.22
C ALA A 55 -5.79 -11.78 3.88
N GLY A 56 -6.12 -11.51 5.12
CA GLY A 56 -7.17 -12.26 5.78
C GLY A 56 -8.55 -11.87 5.28
N GLU A 57 -9.55 -12.41 5.95
CA GLU A 57 -10.92 -12.17 5.53
C GLU A 57 -11.61 -11.02 6.26
N GLY A 58 -10.85 -10.28 7.05
CA GLY A 58 -11.43 -9.17 7.79
C GLY A 58 -11.76 -7.94 6.97
N LEU A 59 -11.19 -7.83 5.77
CA LEU A 59 -11.45 -6.68 4.91
C LEU A 59 -12.65 -6.96 4.05
N LYS A 60 -13.68 -6.14 4.19
CA LYS A 60 -14.95 -6.35 3.52
C LYS A 60 -15.19 -5.24 2.49
N PRO A 61 -15.93 -5.54 1.43
CA PRO A 61 -16.26 -4.50 0.44
C PRO A 61 -16.89 -3.28 1.10
N GLY A 62 -16.48 -2.11 0.65
CA GLY A 62 -16.95 -0.84 1.19
C GLY A 62 -16.10 -0.27 2.29
N MET A 63 -15.24 -1.06 2.89
CA MET A 63 -14.35 -0.56 3.94
C MET A 63 -13.25 0.30 3.34
N ASN A 64 -12.85 1.31 4.08
CA ASN A 64 -11.68 2.10 3.74
C ASN A 64 -10.52 1.56 4.54
N ALA A 65 -9.36 1.48 3.88
CA ALA A 65 -8.19 0.91 4.51
C ALA A 65 -6.96 1.70 4.10
N GLU A 66 -5.94 1.61 4.94
CA GLU A 66 -4.62 2.13 4.63
C GLU A 66 -3.72 0.93 4.43
N ILE A 67 -3.04 0.89 3.29
CA ILE A 67 -2.13 -0.19 2.93
C ILE A 67 -0.73 0.37 2.91
N MET A 68 0.20 -0.28 3.62
CA MET A 68 1.59 0.14 3.66
C MET A 68 2.43 -0.97 3.05
N VAL A 69 2.96 -0.72 1.86
CA VAL A 69 3.70 -1.70 1.09
C VAL A 69 5.19 -1.45 1.26
N GLU A 70 5.95 -2.49 1.60
CA GLU A 70 7.40 -2.37 1.70
C GLU A 70 7.97 -2.27 0.29
N TRP A 71 8.54 -1.11 -0.02
CA TRP A 71 9.06 -0.88 -1.36
C TRP A 71 10.43 -1.52 -1.50
N PRO A 72 10.69 -2.23 -2.60
CA PRO A 72 11.92 -3.04 -2.69
C PRO A 72 13.18 -2.26 -2.97
N ARG A 73 13.06 -1.04 -3.49
CA ARG A 73 14.24 -0.25 -3.82
C ARG A 73 14.50 0.75 -2.71
N LEU A 74 15.77 0.95 -2.43
CA LEU A 74 16.18 1.95 -1.45
C LEU A 74 16.37 3.28 -2.14
N LEU A 75 16.02 4.35 -1.47
CA LEU A 75 16.34 5.69 -1.93
C LEU A 75 17.81 5.94 -1.61
N GLU A 76 18.59 6.32 -2.62
CA GLU A 76 20.02 6.57 -2.46
C GLU A 76 20.74 5.37 -1.84
N ASP A 77 20.25 4.17 -2.18
CA ASP A 77 20.87 2.91 -1.77
C ASP A 77 20.91 2.67 -0.28
N ARG A 78 20.19 3.44 0.52
CA ARG A 78 20.21 3.22 1.96
C ARG A 78 18.92 3.59 2.69
N ILE A 79 18.03 4.30 2.06
CA ILE A 79 16.82 4.75 2.74
C ILE A 79 15.65 3.88 2.33
N ARG A 80 15.04 3.23 3.30
CA ARG A 80 13.89 2.38 3.03
C ARG A 80 12.67 3.24 2.75
N LEU A 81 11.93 2.83 1.73
CA LEU A 81 10.71 3.51 1.36
C LEU A 81 9.51 2.61 1.65
N GLN A 82 8.41 3.26 1.88
CA GLN A 82 7.13 2.60 2.09
C GLN A 82 6.12 3.29 1.21
N LEU A 83 5.40 2.49 0.44
CA LEU A 83 4.32 3.01 -0.37
C LEU A 83 3.05 2.92 0.46
N VAL A 84 2.42 4.05 0.70
CA VAL A 84 1.20 4.11 1.50
C VAL A 84 0.04 4.41 0.59
N LEU A 85 -0.97 3.56 0.64
CA LEU A 85 -2.15 3.66 -0.21
C LEU A 85 -3.38 3.83 0.67
N GLU A 86 -4.24 4.76 0.32
CA GLU A 86 -5.57 4.84 0.91
C GLU A 86 -6.53 4.26 -0.10
N VAL A 87 -7.22 3.21 0.29
CA VAL A 87 -8.01 2.42 -0.63
C VAL A 87 -9.42 2.20 -0.10
N THR A 88 -10.31 1.84 -1.02
CA THR A 88 -11.63 1.33 -0.69
C THR A 88 -11.70 -0.10 -1.16
N ILE A 89 -12.02 -1.01 -0.25
CA ILE A 89 -12.13 -2.43 -0.59
C ILE A 89 -13.33 -2.62 -1.51
N THR A 90 -13.10 -3.28 -2.63
CA THR A 90 -14.18 -3.53 -3.59
C THR A 90 -14.61 -4.98 -3.60
N ASP A 91 -13.74 -5.90 -3.22
CA ASP A 91 -14.08 -7.32 -3.20
C ASP A 91 -13.09 -8.06 -2.32
N ASN A 92 -13.54 -9.15 -1.74
CA ASN A 92 -12.66 -10.06 -1.01
C ASN A 92 -13.19 -11.47 -1.21
N ARG A 93 -12.46 -12.27 -1.98
CA ARG A 93 -12.81 -13.67 -2.22
C ARG A 93 -11.74 -14.54 -1.63
N ASP A 94 -12.08 -15.21 -0.54
CA ASP A 94 -11.20 -16.17 0.10
C ASP A 94 -9.83 -15.57 0.42
N GLY A 95 -9.82 -14.33 0.88
CA GLY A 95 -8.58 -13.67 1.27
C GLY A 95 -7.85 -12.97 0.13
N VAL A 96 -8.37 -13.04 -1.09
CA VAL A 96 -7.82 -12.26 -2.21
C VAL A 96 -8.63 -10.98 -2.31
N VAL A 97 -8.00 -9.88 -1.96
CA VAL A 97 -8.68 -8.60 -1.79
C VAL A 97 -8.41 -7.72 -2.99
N HIS A 98 -9.47 -7.13 -3.51
CA HIS A 98 -9.40 -6.11 -4.55
C HIS A 98 -9.76 -4.79 -3.92
N ALA A 99 -8.99 -3.76 -4.20
CA ALA A 99 -9.24 -2.45 -3.63
C ALA A 99 -8.93 -1.36 -4.64
N ARG A 100 -9.74 -0.31 -4.60
CA ARG A 100 -9.55 0.86 -5.46
C ARG A 100 -8.70 1.86 -4.72
N VAL A 101 -7.66 2.34 -5.38
CA VAL A 101 -6.73 3.31 -4.80
C VAL A 101 -7.32 4.72 -4.93
N GLY A 102 -7.42 5.41 -3.81
CA GLY A 102 -7.83 6.80 -3.80
C GLY A 102 -6.64 7.74 -3.77
N LEU A 103 -5.73 7.50 -2.85
CA LEU A 103 -4.53 8.31 -2.68
C LEU A 103 -3.35 7.38 -2.50
N TYR A 104 -2.17 7.86 -2.90
CA TYR A 104 -0.94 7.14 -2.57
C TYR A 104 0.18 8.12 -2.32
N ASP A 105 1.18 7.65 -1.59
CA ASP A 105 2.31 8.47 -1.19
C ASP A 105 3.47 7.56 -0.86
N PHE A 106 4.68 8.02 -1.12
CA PHE A 106 5.86 7.32 -0.65
C PHE A 106 6.35 7.99 0.61
N ARG A 107 6.70 7.19 1.61
CA ARG A 107 7.21 7.69 2.87
C ARG A 107 8.53 7.03 3.18
N ILE A 108 9.34 7.74 3.92
CA ILE A 108 10.59 7.19 4.40
C ILE A 108 10.28 6.29 5.58
N ALA A 109 10.70 5.03 5.47
CA ALA A 109 10.48 4.06 6.53
C ALA A 109 11.70 3.93 7.43
N GLY A 110 12.88 4.36 6.95
CA GLY A 110 14.08 4.30 7.76
C GLY A 110 15.30 4.00 6.92
N LEU A 111 16.43 3.96 7.58
CA LEU A 111 17.70 3.61 6.94
C LEU A 111 17.88 2.11 6.99
N ALA A 112 18.34 1.54 5.88
CA ALA A 112 18.50 0.09 5.78
C ALA A 112 19.46 -0.45 6.84
N ASP A 113 20.57 0.25 7.06
CA ASP A 113 21.57 -0.21 8.01
C ASP A 113 21.20 0.12 9.44
N GLU A 114 20.42 1.16 9.63
CA GLU A 114 20.03 1.60 10.95
C GLU A 114 19.26 0.53 11.69
N LYS A 115 18.47 -0.24 10.98
CA LYS A 115 17.68 -1.28 11.61
C LYS A 115 18.55 -2.34 12.27
N LYS A 116 19.71 -2.60 11.70
CA LYS A 116 20.60 -3.57 12.29
C LYS A 116 21.25 -3.04 13.55
N GLU A 117 21.54 -1.78 13.57
CA GLU A 117 22.23 -1.20 14.71
C GLU A 117 21.36 -1.01 15.91
N LEU A 118 20.08 -0.93 15.70
CA LEU A 118 19.14 -0.69 16.79
C LEU A 118 18.75 -1.95 17.54
N LYS A 119 19.28 -3.05 17.16
CA LYS A 119 18.93 -4.31 17.81
C LYS A 119 19.72 -4.63 19.04
#